data_23d7900f5053a5c7926aafab5b98a447
#
_entry.id   23d7900f5053a5c7926aafab5b98a447
#
_cell.length_a   1.000
_cell.length_b   1.000
_cell.length_c   1.000
_cell.angle_alpha   90.00
_cell.angle_beta   90.00
_cell.angle_gamma   90.00
#
_symmetry.space_group_name_H-M   'P 1'
#
loop_
_entity.id
_entity.type
_entity.pdbx_description
1 polymer ?
#
loop_
_entity_poly.entity_id
_entity_poly.type
_entity_poly.pdbx_seq_one_letter_code
_entity_poly.pdbx_strand_id
1 'polypeptide(L)'
;MWTSGSPGALAARFARLVERLGGDTAAAKAMGQTRDLLQAVESQEPATLNQVAAKVKRGAPAISRAIDALVRAGLVERQADPANRRRLALRLTDDGRAALARPPAADRSLEGRLGRLATSELRALERGLEILERLPG
;
A
#
# COMPACT_ATOMS: atom_id res chain seq x y z
N MET A 1 -23.45 -37.36 -2.50
CA MET A 1 -22.01 -37.44 -2.25
C MET A 1 -21.40 -36.06 -2.17
N TRP A 2 -20.66 -35.86 -1.16
CA TRP A 2 -20.02 -34.60 -0.94
C TRP A 2 -18.83 -34.43 -1.88
N THR A 3 -18.87 -33.40 -2.73
CA THR A 3 -17.88 -33.19 -3.78
C THR A 3 -17.04 -31.91 -3.59
N SER A 4 -17.33 -31.13 -2.56
CA SER A 4 -16.66 -29.85 -2.33
C SER A 4 -15.15 -29.98 -2.05
N GLY A 5 -14.70 -31.18 -1.70
CA GLY A 5 -13.28 -31.45 -1.45
C GLY A 5 -12.52 -32.02 -2.64
N SER A 6 -13.13 -32.11 -3.83
CA SER A 6 -12.42 -32.63 -5.00
C SER A 6 -11.27 -31.69 -5.41
N PRO A 7 -10.14 -32.25 -5.91
CA PRO A 7 -9.03 -31.39 -6.31
C PRO A 7 -9.39 -30.31 -7.33
N GLY A 8 -10.23 -30.64 -8.30
CA GLY A 8 -10.68 -29.66 -9.30
C GLY A 8 -11.51 -28.53 -8.70
N ALA A 9 -12.43 -28.87 -7.81
CA ALA A 9 -13.27 -27.87 -7.15
C ALA A 9 -12.44 -26.97 -6.24
N LEU A 10 -11.49 -27.52 -5.50
CA LEU A 10 -10.60 -26.75 -4.63
C LEU A 10 -9.69 -25.85 -5.43
N ALA A 11 -9.13 -26.33 -6.54
CA ALA A 11 -8.28 -25.52 -7.41
C ALA A 11 -9.05 -24.32 -7.97
N ALA A 12 -10.29 -24.52 -8.41
CA ALA A 12 -11.12 -23.44 -8.93
C ALA A 12 -11.45 -22.40 -7.84
N ARG A 13 -11.77 -22.85 -6.64
CA ARG A 13 -12.03 -21.95 -5.51
C ARG A 13 -10.79 -21.15 -5.13
N PHE A 14 -9.65 -21.81 -5.08
CA PHE A 14 -8.38 -21.18 -4.75
C PHE A 14 -8.02 -20.10 -5.77
N ALA A 15 -8.10 -20.40 -7.06
CA ALA A 15 -7.81 -19.46 -8.13
C ALA A 15 -8.68 -18.21 -8.03
N ARG A 16 -9.98 -18.37 -7.80
CA ARG A 16 -10.90 -17.24 -7.63
C ARG A 16 -10.57 -16.39 -6.40
N LEU A 17 -10.18 -17.04 -5.29
CA LEU A 17 -9.78 -16.33 -4.09
C LEU A 17 -8.51 -15.52 -4.28
N VAL A 18 -7.50 -16.11 -4.91
CA VAL A 18 -6.22 -15.44 -5.18
C VAL A 18 -6.44 -14.19 -6.01
N GLU A 19 -7.25 -14.28 -7.07
CA GLU A 19 -7.57 -13.13 -7.90
C GLU A 19 -8.22 -12.00 -7.10
N ARG A 20 -9.22 -12.34 -6.31
CA ARG A 20 -9.96 -11.37 -5.51
C ARG A 20 -9.11 -10.72 -4.41
N LEU A 21 -8.36 -11.54 -3.67
CA LEU A 21 -7.55 -11.06 -2.55
C LEU A 21 -6.30 -10.33 -3.04
N GLY A 22 -5.72 -10.79 -4.14
CA GLY A 22 -4.52 -10.16 -4.72
C GLY A 22 -4.77 -8.72 -5.18
N GLY A 23 -5.93 -8.47 -5.80
CA GLY A 23 -6.32 -7.13 -6.20
C GLY A 23 -6.47 -6.19 -5.01
N ASP A 24 -7.14 -6.65 -3.97
CA ASP A 24 -7.33 -5.87 -2.74
C ASP A 24 -5.98 -5.61 -2.05
N THR A 25 -5.09 -6.59 -2.05
CA THR A 25 -3.76 -6.45 -1.45
C THR A 25 -2.91 -5.42 -2.20
N ALA A 26 -2.95 -5.45 -3.52
CA ALA A 26 -2.21 -4.49 -4.35
C ALA A 26 -2.73 -3.07 -4.13
N ALA A 27 -4.05 -2.89 -4.08
CA ALA A 27 -4.66 -1.58 -3.82
C ALA A 27 -4.29 -1.05 -2.43
N ALA A 28 -4.35 -1.90 -1.41
CA ALA A 28 -3.98 -1.53 -0.04
C ALA A 28 -2.50 -1.14 0.05
N LYS A 29 -1.63 -1.85 -0.64
CA LYS A 29 -0.20 -1.54 -0.69
C LYS A 29 0.04 -0.17 -1.36
N ALA A 30 -0.62 0.09 -2.47
CA ALA A 30 -0.51 1.36 -3.17
C ALA A 30 -0.98 2.53 -2.31
N MET A 31 -2.08 2.37 -1.58
CA MET A 31 -2.58 3.38 -0.65
C MET A 31 -1.62 3.63 0.50
N GLY A 32 -1.00 2.58 1.04
CA GLY A 32 0.01 2.70 2.08
C GLY A 32 1.25 3.46 1.61
N GLN A 33 1.69 3.22 0.38
CA GLN A 33 2.82 3.92 -0.20
C GLN A 33 2.52 5.42 -0.40
N THR A 34 1.31 5.74 -0.85
CA THR A 34 0.87 7.13 -0.99
C THR A 34 0.86 7.83 0.36
N ARG A 35 0.33 7.18 1.38
CA ARG A 35 0.29 7.74 2.73
C ARG A 35 1.69 7.99 3.27
N ASP A 36 2.63 7.08 3.06
CA ASP A 36 4.02 7.22 3.50
C ASP A 36 4.66 8.45 2.87
N LEU A 37 4.43 8.68 1.57
CA LEU A 37 4.94 9.85 0.87
C LEU A 37 4.34 11.14 1.42
N LEU A 38 3.03 11.18 1.65
CA LEU A 38 2.37 12.34 2.22
C LEU A 38 2.90 12.66 3.62
N GLN A 39 3.11 11.65 4.45
CA GLN A 39 3.69 11.83 5.78
C GLN A 39 5.13 12.36 5.71
N ALA A 40 5.92 11.86 4.76
CA ALA A 40 7.29 12.32 4.58
C ALA A 40 7.35 13.79 4.17
N VAL A 41 6.45 14.23 3.30
CA VAL A 41 6.35 15.64 2.91
C VAL A 41 5.93 16.49 4.11
N GLU A 42 4.88 16.07 4.83
CA GLU A 42 4.36 16.83 5.97
C GLU A 42 5.41 17.01 7.06
N SER A 43 6.20 15.97 7.34
CA SER A 43 7.17 16.00 8.42
C SER A 43 8.33 16.98 8.18
N GLN A 44 8.54 17.39 6.94
CA GLN A 44 9.68 18.25 6.58
C GLN A 44 9.28 19.45 5.74
N GLU A 45 8.05 19.92 5.82
CA GLU A 45 7.57 21.06 5.04
C GLU A 45 8.35 22.36 5.34
N PRO A 46 8.80 23.07 4.33
CA PRO A 46 8.86 22.69 2.92
C PRO A 46 9.92 21.61 2.68
N ALA A 47 9.54 20.51 2.06
CA ALA A 47 10.41 19.35 1.87
C ALA A 47 11.06 19.35 0.49
N THR A 48 12.32 18.96 0.41
CA THR A 48 12.98 18.71 -0.88
C THR A 48 12.72 17.27 -1.31
N LEU A 49 12.87 17.01 -2.62
CA LEU A 49 12.74 15.66 -3.14
C LEU A 49 13.72 14.68 -2.47
N ASN A 50 14.95 15.14 -2.24
CA ASN A 50 15.97 14.31 -1.60
C ASN A 50 15.61 13.98 -0.14
N GLN A 51 15.03 14.94 0.58
CA GLN A 51 14.56 14.70 1.96
C GLN A 51 13.46 13.66 2.00
N VAL A 52 12.50 13.73 1.06
CA VAL A 52 11.42 12.76 0.97
C VAL A 52 11.98 11.37 0.62
N ALA A 53 12.88 11.29 -0.35
CA ALA A 53 13.51 10.04 -0.76
C ALA A 53 14.26 9.39 0.41
N ALA A 54 15.00 10.17 1.19
CA ALA A 54 15.71 9.66 2.35
C ALA A 54 14.74 9.13 3.42
N LYS A 55 13.63 9.80 3.62
CA LYS A 55 12.63 9.42 4.63
C LYS A 55 11.93 8.10 4.29
N VAL A 56 11.58 7.89 3.02
CA VAL A 56 10.90 6.67 2.57
C VAL A 56 11.86 5.57 2.10
N LYS A 57 13.15 5.84 2.09
CA LYS A 57 14.21 4.89 1.70
C LYS A 57 14.03 4.32 0.30
N ARG A 58 13.68 5.20 -0.65
CA ARG A 58 13.52 4.84 -2.07
C ARG A 58 14.45 5.66 -2.93
N GLY A 59 14.77 5.14 -4.11
CA GLY A 59 15.58 5.86 -5.10
C GLY A 59 14.89 7.12 -5.61
N ALA A 60 15.68 8.18 -5.83
CA ALA A 60 15.16 9.48 -6.26
C ALA A 60 14.29 9.44 -7.53
N PRO A 61 14.61 8.64 -8.59
CA PRO A 61 13.75 8.58 -9.78
C PRO A 61 12.34 8.04 -9.48
N ALA A 62 12.22 7.02 -8.63
CA ALA A 62 10.92 6.46 -8.24
C ALA A 62 10.12 7.46 -7.42
N ILE A 63 10.77 8.18 -6.51
CA ILE A 63 10.14 9.22 -5.69
C ILE A 63 9.68 10.39 -6.57
N SER A 64 10.49 10.80 -7.53
CA SER A 64 10.13 11.89 -8.45
C SER A 64 8.84 11.58 -9.19
N ARG A 65 8.71 10.36 -9.72
CA ARG A 65 7.48 9.92 -10.43
C ARG A 65 6.28 9.88 -9.49
N ALA A 66 6.47 9.36 -8.28
CA ALA A 66 5.39 9.27 -7.30
C ALA A 66 4.92 10.65 -6.86
N ILE A 67 5.84 11.59 -6.63
CA ILE A 67 5.51 12.97 -6.30
C ILE A 67 4.79 13.65 -7.46
N ASP A 68 5.23 13.44 -8.71
CA ASP A 68 4.53 13.96 -9.88
C ASP A 68 3.07 13.50 -9.93
N ALA A 69 2.83 12.25 -9.61
CA ALA A 69 1.48 11.70 -9.54
C ALA A 69 0.64 12.38 -8.44
N LEU A 70 1.24 12.63 -7.27
CA LEU A 70 0.55 13.32 -6.17
C LEU A 70 0.25 14.78 -6.51
N VAL A 71 1.15 15.45 -7.22
CA VAL A 71 0.92 16.82 -7.69
C VAL A 71 -0.27 16.84 -8.67
N ARG A 72 -0.31 15.91 -9.61
CA ARG A 72 -1.42 15.79 -10.56
C ARG A 72 -2.74 15.46 -9.88
N ALA A 73 -2.69 14.70 -8.79
CA ALA A 73 -3.87 14.36 -7.99
C ALA A 73 -4.32 15.52 -7.09
N GLY A 74 -3.55 16.60 -7.00
CA GLY A 74 -3.89 17.74 -6.16
C GLY A 74 -3.61 17.56 -4.68
N LEU A 75 -2.79 16.57 -4.31
CA LEU A 75 -2.46 16.28 -2.91
C LEU A 75 -1.16 16.95 -2.44
N VAL A 76 -0.27 17.27 -3.37
CA VAL A 76 1.02 17.92 -3.10
C VAL A 76 1.17 19.07 -4.07
N GLU A 77 1.77 20.17 -3.63
CA GLU A 77 2.12 21.29 -4.50
C GLU A 77 3.63 21.55 -4.47
N ARG A 78 4.16 22.04 -5.58
CA ARG A 78 5.53 22.46 -5.70
C ARG A 78 5.61 23.97 -5.58
N GLN A 79 6.55 24.44 -4.75
CA GLN A 79 6.81 25.86 -4.54
C GLN A 79 8.31 26.12 -4.65
N ALA A 80 8.70 27.36 -4.97
CA ALA A 80 10.10 27.73 -4.85
C ALA A 80 10.51 27.69 -3.38
N ASP A 81 11.69 27.11 -3.10
CA ASP A 81 12.23 27.07 -1.75
C ASP A 81 12.55 28.50 -1.30
N PRO A 82 11.99 28.99 -0.17
CA PRO A 82 12.30 30.33 0.31
C PRO A 82 13.79 30.56 0.58
N ALA A 83 14.52 29.51 0.97
CA ALA A 83 15.94 29.59 1.25
C ALA A 83 16.81 29.50 0.00
N ASN A 84 16.30 28.87 -1.07
CA ASN A 84 17.03 28.71 -2.32
C ASN A 84 16.07 28.58 -3.49
N ARG A 85 15.88 29.68 -4.24
CA ARG A 85 14.93 29.76 -5.36
C ARG A 85 15.19 28.80 -6.51
N ARG A 86 16.39 28.24 -6.59
CA ARG A 86 16.74 27.23 -7.60
C ARG A 86 16.23 25.84 -7.23
N ARG A 87 15.77 25.67 -6.01
CA ARG A 87 15.31 24.40 -5.46
C ARG A 87 13.80 24.43 -5.34
N LEU A 88 13.15 23.34 -5.74
CA LEU A 88 11.71 23.17 -5.53
C LEU A 88 11.46 22.55 -4.16
N ALA A 89 10.51 23.11 -3.45
CA ALA A 89 10.04 22.59 -2.19
C ALA A 89 8.65 22.01 -2.37
N LEU A 90 8.35 20.98 -1.59
CA LEU A 90 7.08 20.26 -1.63
C LEU A 90 6.28 20.56 -0.37
N ARG A 91 5.00 20.79 -0.54
CA ARG A 91 4.04 20.98 0.56
C ARG A 91 2.77 20.22 0.28
N LEU A 92 2.10 19.78 1.33
CA LEU A 92 0.77 19.21 1.18
C LEU A 92 -0.23 20.31 0.87
N THR A 93 -1.19 19.98 0.00
CA THR A 93 -2.39 20.81 -0.19
C THR A 93 -3.36 20.51 0.95
N ASP A 94 -4.47 21.27 1.03
CA ASP A 94 -5.53 20.96 1.98
C ASP A 94 -6.11 19.57 1.75
N ASP A 95 -6.23 19.16 0.48
CA ASP A 95 -6.67 17.82 0.12
C ASP A 95 -5.66 16.75 0.56
N GLY A 96 -4.36 17.04 0.46
CA GLY A 96 -3.32 16.15 0.95
C GLY A 96 -3.38 15.96 2.46
N ARG A 97 -3.60 17.02 3.21
CA ARG A 97 -3.77 16.95 4.66
C ARG A 97 -5.03 16.17 5.04
N ALA A 98 -6.12 16.39 4.31
CA ALA A 98 -7.37 15.65 4.52
C ALA A 98 -7.16 14.15 4.25
N ALA A 99 -6.40 13.80 3.21
CA ALA A 99 -6.08 12.41 2.89
C ALA A 99 -5.29 11.74 4.02
N LEU A 100 -4.34 12.47 4.64
CA LEU A 100 -3.59 11.95 5.78
C LEU A 100 -4.45 11.79 7.04
N ALA A 101 -5.44 12.66 7.22
CA ALA A 101 -6.32 12.60 8.38
C ALA A 101 -7.29 11.41 8.33
N ARG A 102 -7.50 10.83 7.13
CA ARG A 102 -8.36 9.65 7.00
C ARG A 102 -7.69 8.45 7.67
N PRO A 103 -8.46 7.60 8.38
CA PRO A 103 -7.89 6.38 8.96
C PRO A 103 -7.26 5.53 7.86
N PRO A 104 -6.13 4.87 8.14
CA PRO A 104 -5.55 3.94 7.17
C PRO A 104 -6.56 2.86 6.81
N ALA A 105 -6.58 2.47 5.54
CA ALA A 105 -7.45 1.40 5.06
C ALA A 105 -6.93 0.02 5.48
N ALA A 106 -6.42 -0.10 6.71
CA ALA A 106 -5.89 -1.34 7.29
C ALA A 106 -6.91 -2.47 7.22
N ASP A 107 -8.19 -2.13 7.31
CA ASP A 107 -9.28 -3.10 7.26
C ASP A 107 -9.43 -3.79 5.91
N ARG A 108 -8.90 -3.20 4.85
CA ARG A 108 -8.97 -3.76 3.49
C ARG A 108 -7.71 -4.51 3.10
N SER A 109 -6.62 -4.38 3.86
CA SER A 109 -5.43 -5.17 3.61
C SER A 109 -5.70 -6.65 3.89
N LEU A 110 -4.97 -7.53 3.25
CA LEU A 110 -5.07 -8.96 3.52
C LEU A 110 -4.76 -9.25 5.00
N GLU A 111 -3.72 -8.64 5.53
CA GLU A 111 -3.36 -8.77 6.94
C GLU A 111 -4.50 -8.34 7.88
N GLY A 112 -5.09 -7.18 7.63
CA GLY A 112 -6.21 -6.69 8.44
C GLY A 112 -7.42 -7.59 8.38
N ARG A 113 -7.72 -8.13 7.21
CA ARG A 113 -8.83 -9.07 7.02
C ARG A 113 -8.58 -10.39 7.73
N LEU A 114 -7.36 -10.91 7.66
CA LEU A 114 -6.97 -12.13 8.38
C LEU A 114 -7.00 -11.92 9.89
N GLY A 115 -6.68 -10.71 10.35
CA GLY A 115 -6.72 -10.38 11.77
C GLY A 115 -8.11 -10.49 12.40
N ARG A 116 -9.17 -10.52 11.59
CA ARG A 116 -10.54 -10.70 12.07
C ARG A 116 -10.93 -12.15 12.26
N LEU A 117 -10.09 -13.07 11.83
CA LEU A 117 -10.34 -14.50 11.96
C LEU A 117 -10.10 -14.98 13.40
N ALA A 118 -10.84 -15.98 13.81
CA ALA A 118 -10.59 -16.66 15.08
C ALA A 118 -9.24 -17.38 15.04
N THR A 119 -8.64 -17.60 16.19
CA THR A 119 -7.35 -18.30 16.29
C THR A 119 -7.38 -19.67 15.62
N SER A 120 -8.49 -20.41 15.78
CA SER A 120 -8.67 -21.71 15.13
C SER A 120 -8.69 -21.61 13.61
N GLU A 121 -9.29 -20.54 13.08
CA GLU A 121 -9.34 -20.31 11.64
C GLU A 121 -7.95 -19.94 11.09
N LEU A 122 -7.20 -19.12 11.82
CA LEU A 122 -5.82 -18.77 11.44
C LEU A 122 -4.93 -20.02 11.40
N ARG A 123 -5.07 -20.91 12.37
CA ARG A 123 -4.32 -22.17 12.40
C ARG A 123 -4.71 -23.09 11.24
N ALA A 124 -5.98 -23.16 10.91
CA ALA A 124 -6.44 -23.93 9.76
C ALA A 124 -5.89 -23.38 8.45
N LEU A 125 -5.88 -22.05 8.31
CA LEU A 125 -5.30 -21.37 7.15
C LEU A 125 -3.80 -21.63 7.04
N GLU A 126 -3.07 -21.52 8.15
CA GLU A 126 -1.64 -21.78 8.21
C GLU A 126 -1.33 -23.20 7.74
N ARG A 127 -2.10 -24.17 8.22
CA ARG A 127 -1.93 -25.55 7.79
C ARG A 127 -2.23 -25.75 6.30
N GLY A 128 -3.28 -25.09 5.82
CA GLY A 128 -3.60 -25.12 4.39
C GLY A 128 -2.47 -24.57 3.53
N LEU A 129 -1.87 -23.46 3.94
CA LEU A 129 -0.74 -22.86 3.24
C LEU A 129 0.48 -23.77 3.26
N GLU A 130 0.78 -24.38 4.39
CA GLU A 130 1.89 -25.34 4.51
C GLU A 130 1.73 -26.51 3.54
N ILE A 131 0.51 -27.01 3.39
CA ILE A 131 0.19 -28.08 2.44
C ILE A 131 0.45 -27.62 1.01
N LEU A 132 0.01 -26.42 0.66
CA LEU A 132 0.19 -25.87 -0.68
C LEU A 132 1.67 -25.61 -0.99
N GLU A 133 2.42 -25.13 -0.01
CA GLU A 133 3.85 -24.84 -0.17
C GLU A 133 4.67 -26.09 -0.43
N ARG A 134 4.19 -27.27 -0.06
CA ARG A 134 4.86 -28.54 -0.32
C ARG A 134 4.59 -29.10 -1.70
N LEU A 135 3.67 -28.52 -2.46
CA LEU A 135 3.40 -28.97 -3.81
C LEU A 135 4.60 -28.70 -4.72
N PRO A 136 4.98 -29.64 -5.58
CA PRO A 136 6.04 -29.40 -6.55
C PRO A 136 5.63 -28.31 -7.53
N GLY A 137 6.57 -27.42 -7.86
CA GLY A 137 6.34 -26.29 -8.76
C GLY A 137 6.33 -26.64 -10.23
#